data_9516a4ece3e5bc1076d3fa29a8e01901
#
_entry.id   9516a4ece3e5bc1076d3fa29a8e01901
#
_cell.length_a   1.000
_cell.length_b   1.000
_cell.length_c   1.000
_cell.angle_alpha   90.00
_cell.angle_beta   90.00
_cell.angle_gamma   90.00
#
_symmetry.space_group_name_H-M   'P 1'
#
loop_
_entity.id
_entity.type
_entity.pdbx_description
1 polymer ?
#
loop_
_entity_poly.entity_id
_entity_poly.type
_entity_poly.pdbx_seq_one_letter_code
_entity_poly.pdbx_strand_id
1 'polypeptide(L)'
;MAEYYTMKIAGLERRLEKFPVNEKMDIAAFIIFGDVELTIAGCEELRKKLPEFDVILTPEAKSIPIAYEMARQTGKPYIIARKGMKVYMRHPLEVNVTSITTQHEQHLFLGESETNLIKGKKVLIIDDVI
;
A
#
# COMPACT_ATOMS: atom_id res chain seq x y z
N MET A 1 0.99 -18.13 -23.77
CA MET A 1 1.65 -16.86 -24.01
C MET A 1 1.11 -15.81 -23.03
N ALA A 2 2.00 -15.00 -22.46
CA ALA A 2 1.59 -13.96 -21.51
C ALA A 2 0.78 -12.88 -22.22
N GLU A 3 -0.30 -12.43 -21.59
CA GLU A 3 -1.09 -11.29 -22.01
C GLU A 3 -0.82 -10.10 -21.12
N TYR A 4 -0.87 -8.90 -21.68
CA TYR A 4 -0.53 -7.68 -20.97
C TYR A 4 -1.63 -6.62 -21.12
N TYR A 5 -1.77 -5.84 -20.08
CA TYR A 5 -2.56 -4.60 -20.11
C TYR A 5 -1.61 -3.42 -20.04
N THR A 6 -1.71 -2.52 -21.00
CA THR A 6 -0.89 -1.31 -21.03
C THR A 6 -1.61 -0.19 -20.31
N MET A 7 -0.94 0.42 -19.37
CA MET A 7 -1.50 1.46 -18.51
C MET A 7 -0.60 2.69 -18.51
N LYS A 8 -1.21 3.86 -18.53
CA LYS A 8 -0.50 5.13 -18.32
C LYS A 8 -0.75 5.61 -16.91
N ILE A 9 0.31 5.83 -16.16
CA ILE A 9 0.27 6.30 -14.77
C ILE A 9 1.30 7.40 -14.61
N ALA A 10 0.89 8.56 -14.09
CA ALA A 10 1.79 9.68 -13.80
C ALA A 10 2.70 10.06 -14.99
N GLY A 11 2.15 10.02 -16.21
CA GLY A 11 2.89 10.31 -17.43
C GLY A 11 3.79 9.18 -17.92
N LEU A 12 3.82 8.05 -17.25
CA LEU A 12 4.62 6.89 -17.60
C LEU A 12 3.75 5.77 -18.14
N GLU A 13 4.32 4.98 -19.06
CA GLU A 13 3.65 3.82 -19.62
C GLU A 13 4.20 2.55 -18.98
N ARG A 14 3.31 1.66 -18.53
CA ARG A 14 3.66 0.37 -17.93
C ARG A 14 2.81 -0.73 -18.52
N ARG A 15 3.42 -1.91 -18.72
CA ARG A 15 2.76 -3.12 -19.17
C ARG A 15 2.57 -4.05 -17.98
N LEU A 16 1.32 -4.34 -17.66
CA LEU A 16 0.96 -5.21 -16.54
C LEU A 16 0.58 -6.58 -17.08
N GLU A 17 1.23 -7.61 -16.61
CA GLU A 17 0.91 -8.98 -17.00
C GLU A 17 -0.42 -9.41 -16.39
N LYS A 18 -1.25 -10.08 -17.20
CA LYS A 18 -2.54 -10.58 -16.76
C LYS A 18 -2.41 -12.00 -16.23
N PHE A 19 -3.06 -12.23 -15.11
CA PHE A 19 -3.10 -13.55 -14.47
C PHE A 19 -4.53 -13.95 -14.14
N PRO A 20 -4.94 -15.21 -14.41
CA PRO A 20 -6.28 -15.65 -14.04
C PRO A 20 -6.39 -15.82 -12.52
N VAL A 21 -7.47 -15.28 -11.97
CA VAL A 21 -7.84 -15.49 -10.56
C VAL A 21 -8.85 -16.63 -10.46
N ASN A 22 -9.74 -16.72 -11.44
CA ASN A 22 -10.71 -17.79 -11.56
C ASN A 22 -11.16 -17.90 -13.03
N GLU A 23 -12.13 -18.77 -13.33
CA GLU A 23 -12.61 -19.02 -14.69
C GLU A 23 -13.21 -17.79 -15.38
N LYS A 24 -13.59 -16.77 -14.63
CA LYS A 24 -14.31 -15.60 -15.15
C LYS A 24 -13.55 -14.29 -14.99
N MET A 25 -12.41 -14.30 -14.32
CA MET A 25 -11.72 -13.05 -13.96
C MET A 25 -10.21 -13.20 -14.05
N ASP A 26 -9.60 -12.28 -14.80
CA ASP A 26 -8.16 -12.05 -14.80
C ASP A 26 -7.85 -10.75 -14.07
N ILE A 27 -6.69 -10.68 -13.47
CA ILE A 27 -6.16 -9.44 -12.91
C ILE A 27 -4.93 -9.01 -13.71
N ALA A 28 -4.78 -7.71 -13.90
CA ALA A 28 -3.53 -7.13 -14.38
C ALA A 28 -2.66 -6.86 -13.15
N ALA A 29 -1.56 -7.60 -13.04
CA ALA A 29 -0.73 -7.54 -11.84
C ALA A 29 0.04 -6.21 -11.79
N PHE A 30 -0.31 -5.37 -10.82
CA PHE A 30 0.39 -4.12 -10.55
C PHE A 30 1.39 -4.37 -9.42
N ILE A 31 2.67 -4.40 -9.78
CA ILE A 31 3.76 -4.64 -8.84
C ILE A 31 4.74 -3.49 -8.95
N ILE A 32 4.77 -2.63 -7.94
CA ILE A 32 5.60 -1.43 -7.95
C ILE A 32 7.02 -1.68 -7.42
N PHE A 33 7.28 -2.86 -6.85
CA PHE A 33 8.59 -3.20 -6.34
C PHE A 33 9.67 -3.07 -7.43
N GLY A 34 10.72 -2.34 -7.12
CA GLY A 34 11.83 -2.11 -8.05
C GLY A 34 11.60 -0.98 -9.04
N ASP A 35 10.38 -0.49 -9.18
CA ASP A 35 10.07 0.61 -10.11
C ASP A 35 10.19 1.97 -9.40
N VAL A 36 11.40 2.45 -9.29
CA VAL A 36 11.70 3.70 -8.59
C VAL A 36 11.08 4.90 -9.32
N GLU A 37 11.20 4.92 -10.65
CA GLU A 37 10.66 6.01 -11.46
C GLU A 37 9.16 6.18 -11.25
N LEU A 38 8.41 5.09 -11.34
CA LEU A 38 6.96 5.11 -11.15
C LEU A 38 6.59 5.47 -9.70
N THR A 39 7.33 4.97 -8.73
CA THR A 39 7.10 5.29 -7.32
C THR A 39 7.22 6.79 -7.07
N ILE A 40 8.26 7.41 -7.58
CA ILE A 40 8.48 8.86 -7.43
C ILE A 40 7.40 9.65 -8.16
N ALA A 41 7.20 9.37 -9.44
CA ALA A 41 6.25 10.11 -10.27
C ALA A 41 4.80 9.91 -9.79
N GLY A 42 4.45 8.70 -9.39
CA GLY A 42 3.12 8.40 -8.85
C GLY A 42 2.85 9.16 -7.56
N CYS A 43 3.80 9.22 -6.65
CA CYS A 43 3.66 9.99 -5.42
C CYS A 43 3.55 11.49 -5.67
N GLU A 44 4.30 12.03 -6.64
CA GLU A 44 4.19 13.44 -7.04
C GLU A 44 2.78 13.77 -7.52
N GLU A 45 2.19 12.92 -8.34
CA GLU A 45 0.83 13.13 -8.84
C GLU A 45 -0.23 12.95 -7.76
N LEU A 46 -0.11 11.93 -6.94
CA LEU A 46 -1.03 11.70 -5.81
C LEU A 46 -1.00 12.88 -4.83
N ARG A 47 0.20 13.38 -4.51
CA ARG A 47 0.36 14.47 -3.56
C ARG A 47 -0.44 15.70 -3.91
N LYS A 48 -0.60 16.00 -5.20
CA LYS A 48 -1.38 17.15 -5.69
C LYS A 48 -2.86 17.06 -5.33
N LYS A 49 -3.35 15.86 -5.07
CA LYS A 49 -4.78 15.56 -4.85
C LYS A 49 -5.12 15.23 -3.40
N LEU A 50 -4.12 15.12 -2.54
CA LEU A 50 -4.33 14.69 -1.16
C LEU A 50 -4.88 15.79 -0.28
N PRO A 51 -5.78 15.44 0.66
CA PRO A 51 -6.16 16.37 1.72
C PRO A 51 -5.00 16.51 2.71
N GLU A 52 -5.15 17.43 3.64
CA GLU A 52 -4.22 17.58 4.76
C GLU A 52 -4.23 16.31 5.62
N PHE A 53 -3.05 15.85 6.03
CA PHE A 53 -2.89 14.67 6.88
C PHE A 53 -1.67 14.80 7.78
N ASP A 54 -1.61 13.99 8.83
CA ASP A 54 -0.54 14.01 9.83
C ASP A 54 0.40 12.81 9.74
N VAL A 55 -0.13 11.65 9.37
CA VAL A 55 0.61 10.39 9.35
C VAL A 55 0.07 9.48 8.27
N ILE A 56 0.97 8.68 7.68
CA ILE A 56 0.62 7.72 6.64
C ILE A 56 0.53 6.33 7.26
N LEU A 57 -0.51 5.58 6.88
CA LEU A 57 -0.67 4.17 7.24
C LEU A 57 -0.74 3.35 5.96
N THR A 58 0.06 2.31 5.89
CA THR A 58 0.08 1.39 4.75
C THR A 58 0.09 -0.06 5.23
N PRO A 59 -0.66 -0.96 4.58
CA PRO A 59 -0.55 -2.39 4.89
C PRO A 59 0.70 -3.00 4.25
N GLU A 60 1.30 -3.98 4.92
CA GLU A 60 2.39 -4.77 4.34
C GLU A 60 1.85 -5.55 3.12
N ALA A 61 2.50 -5.64 1.94
CA ALA A 61 3.89 -5.26 1.75
C ALA A 61 4.11 -4.37 0.52
N LYS A 62 3.34 -4.53 -0.59
CA LYS A 62 3.67 -3.93 -1.90
C LYS A 62 3.56 -2.41 -1.93
N SER A 63 2.77 -1.83 -1.04
CA SER A 63 2.58 -0.38 -0.94
C SER A 63 3.62 0.32 -0.06
N ILE A 64 4.52 -0.43 0.61
CA ILE A 64 5.56 0.17 1.45
C ILE A 64 6.43 1.18 0.70
N PRO A 65 6.92 0.89 -0.53
CA PRO A 65 7.69 1.89 -1.28
C PRO A 65 6.94 3.18 -1.54
N ILE A 66 5.64 3.09 -1.83
CA ILE A 66 4.77 4.25 -2.06
C ILE A 66 4.66 5.08 -0.78
N ALA A 67 4.42 4.42 0.35
CA ALA A 67 4.31 5.10 1.64
C ALA A 67 5.62 5.78 2.03
N TYR A 68 6.75 5.11 1.84
CA TYR A 68 8.07 5.69 2.09
C TYR A 68 8.29 6.95 1.25
N GLU A 69 8.04 6.87 -0.07
CA GLU A 69 8.28 8.00 -0.98
C GLU A 69 7.31 9.16 -0.68
N MET A 70 6.06 8.87 -0.36
CA MET A 70 5.12 9.89 0.06
C MET A 70 5.57 10.57 1.35
N ALA A 71 6.07 9.81 2.31
CA ALA A 71 6.62 10.34 3.56
C ALA A 71 7.83 11.25 3.28
N ARG A 72 8.71 10.81 2.38
CA ARG A 72 9.88 11.60 1.98
C ARG A 72 9.48 12.92 1.34
N GLN A 73 8.52 12.90 0.42
CA GLN A 73 8.08 14.12 -0.28
C GLN A 73 7.32 15.09 0.62
N THR A 74 6.58 14.58 1.60
CA THR A 74 5.71 15.41 2.45
C THR A 74 6.31 15.76 3.81
N GLY A 75 7.38 15.08 4.22
CA GLY A 75 7.97 15.24 5.55
C GLY A 75 7.13 14.65 6.68
N LYS A 76 6.14 13.82 6.35
CA LYS A 76 5.27 13.16 7.34
C LYS A 76 5.78 11.76 7.66
N PRO A 77 5.54 11.26 8.89
CA PRO A 77 5.90 9.89 9.22
C PRO A 77 4.97 8.89 8.56
N TYR A 78 5.44 7.64 8.41
CA TYR A 78 4.58 6.54 7.98
C TYR A 78 4.71 5.36 8.93
N ILE A 79 3.64 4.59 9.04
CA ILE A 79 3.60 3.35 9.81
C ILE A 79 3.06 2.22 8.93
N ILE A 80 3.45 1.01 9.28
CA ILE A 80 3.08 -0.18 8.53
C ILE A 80 2.20 -1.08 9.38
N ALA A 81 1.02 -1.44 8.86
CA ALA A 81 0.19 -2.48 9.43
C ALA A 81 0.78 -3.82 9.00
N ARG A 82 1.29 -4.59 9.96
CA ARG A 82 2.04 -5.82 9.70
C ARG A 82 1.11 -7.03 9.60
N LYS A 83 1.47 -7.98 8.74
CA LYS A 83 0.68 -9.21 8.54
C LYS A 83 0.86 -10.23 9.67
N GLY A 84 1.90 -10.08 10.47
CA GLY A 84 2.18 -10.94 11.60
C GLY A 84 2.58 -10.12 12.83
N MET A 85 2.19 -10.63 14.00
CA MET A 85 2.60 -10.02 15.26
C MET A 85 4.11 -10.19 15.46
N LYS A 86 4.78 -9.11 15.89
CA LYS A 86 6.21 -9.10 16.13
C LYS A 86 6.51 -9.05 17.62
N VAL A 87 7.66 -9.58 18.03
CA VAL A 87 8.06 -9.64 19.43
C VAL A 87 8.16 -8.26 20.09
N TYR A 88 8.40 -7.22 19.30
CA TYR A 88 8.49 -5.85 19.81
C TYR A 88 7.14 -5.12 19.89
N MET A 89 6.05 -5.79 19.50
CA MET A 89 4.70 -5.20 19.59
C MET A 89 4.13 -5.41 20.99
N ARG A 90 3.91 -4.30 21.70
CA ARG A 90 3.21 -4.29 22.98
C ARG A 90 1.77 -3.92 22.75
N HIS A 91 0.84 -4.59 23.45
CA HIS A 91 -0.59 -4.35 23.36
C HIS A 91 -1.05 -4.20 21.89
N PRO A 92 -0.81 -5.20 21.03
CA PRO A 92 -1.10 -5.08 19.61
C PRO A 92 -2.58 -4.92 19.33
N LEU A 93 -2.90 -4.03 18.41
CA LEU A 93 -4.22 -3.93 17.81
C LEU A 93 -4.25 -4.87 16.60
N GLU A 94 -5.28 -5.70 16.52
CA GLU A 94 -5.43 -6.68 15.44
C GLU A 94 -6.75 -6.46 14.70
N VAL A 95 -6.70 -6.54 13.37
CA VAL A 95 -7.87 -6.52 12.51
C VAL A 95 -7.78 -7.69 11.53
N ASN A 96 -8.89 -8.40 11.36
CA ASN A 96 -9.00 -9.49 10.41
C ASN A 96 -9.58 -8.98 9.10
N VAL A 97 -8.93 -9.29 7.98
CA VAL A 97 -9.37 -8.87 6.66
C VAL A 97 -9.38 -10.04 5.68
N THR A 98 -10.29 -9.98 4.72
CA THR A 98 -10.36 -10.95 3.62
C THR A 98 -10.23 -10.18 2.32
N SER A 99 -9.24 -10.56 1.51
CA SER A 99 -9.03 -9.91 0.20
C SER A 99 -9.60 -10.76 -0.93
N ILE A 100 -9.85 -10.11 -2.06
CA ILE A 100 -10.37 -10.81 -3.26
C ILE A 100 -9.34 -11.74 -3.88
N THR A 101 -8.06 -11.52 -3.62
CA THR A 101 -6.97 -12.32 -4.19
C THR A 101 -6.46 -13.41 -3.26
N THR A 102 -6.91 -13.43 -2.02
CA THR A 102 -6.54 -14.42 -1.01
C THR A 102 -7.78 -15.16 -0.52
N GLN A 103 -7.72 -16.48 -0.52
CA GLN A 103 -8.83 -17.32 -0.03
C GLN A 103 -8.78 -17.50 1.50
N HIS A 104 -7.71 -17.00 2.14
CA HIS A 104 -7.52 -17.11 3.57
C HIS A 104 -7.72 -15.78 4.26
N GLU A 105 -8.22 -15.84 5.48
CA GLU A 105 -8.31 -14.69 6.35
C GLU A 105 -6.92 -14.13 6.63
N GLN A 106 -6.75 -12.84 6.48
CA GLN A 106 -5.51 -12.13 6.78
C GLN A 106 -5.67 -11.30 8.03
N HIS A 107 -4.57 -11.13 8.74
CA HIS A 107 -4.51 -10.33 9.94
C HIS A 107 -3.60 -9.13 9.70
N LEU A 108 -3.98 -7.99 10.24
CA LEU A 108 -3.15 -6.80 10.27
C LEU A 108 -2.96 -6.37 11.72
N PHE A 109 -1.72 -6.04 12.06
CA PHE A 109 -1.32 -5.69 13.42
C PHE A 109 -0.64 -4.35 13.48
N LEU A 110 -0.98 -3.56 14.50
CA LEU A 110 -0.24 -2.37 14.91
C LEU A 110 0.21 -2.57 16.35
N GLY A 111 1.44 -2.21 16.65
CA GLY A 111 1.93 -2.18 18.01
C GLY A 111 1.46 -0.93 18.75
N GLU A 112 1.74 -0.86 20.05
CA GLU A 112 1.33 0.27 20.89
C GLU A 112 1.93 1.60 20.42
N SER A 113 3.20 1.59 20.01
CA SER A 113 3.87 2.80 19.52
C SER A 113 3.21 3.37 18.29
N GLU A 114 2.82 2.51 17.34
CA GLU A 114 2.11 2.92 16.11
C GLU A 114 0.71 3.42 16.45
N THR A 115 0.01 2.72 17.32
CA THR A 115 -1.34 3.12 17.76
C THR A 115 -1.31 4.49 18.43
N ASN A 116 -0.31 4.74 19.27
CA ASN A 116 -0.14 6.05 19.92
C ASN A 116 0.18 7.15 18.91
N LEU A 117 0.94 6.84 17.87
CA LEU A 117 1.30 7.80 16.84
C LEU A 117 0.10 8.27 16.04
N ILE A 118 -0.88 7.39 15.78
CA ILE A 118 -2.07 7.72 14.97
C ILE A 118 -3.23 8.26 15.78
N LYS A 119 -3.24 8.08 17.09
CA LYS A 119 -4.36 8.48 17.94
C LYS A 119 -4.58 9.99 17.89
N GLY A 120 -5.79 10.41 17.53
CA GLY A 120 -6.15 11.79 17.40
C GLY A 120 -5.56 12.50 16.18
N LYS A 121 -4.99 11.77 15.24
CA LYS A 121 -4.34 12.30 14.05
C LYS A 121 -5.19 12.07 12.79
N LYS A 122 -4.94 12.88 11.77
CA LYS A 122 -5.48 12.67 10.43
C LYS A 122 -4.60 11.64 9.74
N VAL A 123 -5.14 10.45 9.51
CA VAL A 123 -4.41 9.32 8.95
C VAL A 123 -4.68 9.22 7.46
N LEU A 124 -3.64 9.23 6.65
CA LEU A 124 -3.71 8.95 5.23
C LEU A 124 -3.42 7.45 5.01
N ILE A 125 -4.38 6.74 4.46
CA ILE A 125 -4.19 5.34 4.10
C ILE A 125 -3.69 5.26 2.67
N ILE A 126 -2.58 4.57 2.48
CA ILE A 126 -1.99 4.32 1.16
C ILE A 126 -1.93 2.82 0.91
N ASP A 127 -2.39 2.41 -0.26
CA ASP A 127 -2.22 1.05 -0.74
C ASP A 127 -1.88 1.09 -2.24
N ASP A 128 -1.40 -0.03 -2.80
CA ASP A 128 -1.06 -0.13 -4.22
C ASP A 128 -2.31 -0.33 -5.09
N VAL A 129 -3.32 -0.97 -4.55
CA VAL A 129 -4.63 -1.18 -5.19
C VAL A 129 -5.74 -1.00 -4.17
N ILE A 130 -6.69 -0.14 -4.48
CA ILE A 130 -7.86 0.13 -3.62
C ILE A 130 -9.15 -0.16 -4.39
#